data_7f03330d269a45a1b78ac595f59fc891
#
_entry.id   7f03330d269a45a1b78ac595f59fc891
#
_cell.length_a   1.000
_cell.length_b   1.000
_cell.length_c   1.000
_cell.angle_alpha   90.00
_cell.angle_beta   90.00
_cell.angle_gamma   90.00
#
_symmetry.space_group_name_H-M   'P 1'
#
loop_
_entity.id
_entity.type
_entity.pdbx_description
1 polymer ?
#
loop_
_entity_poly.entity_id
_entity_poly.type
_entity_poly.pdbx_seq_one_letter_code
_entity_poly.pdbx_strand_id
1 'polypeptide(L)'
;MREFQKEMERLDLKKNILESSRSQLGADFVALNLFGSKGFFVEFGAADGLENSNTYLLEQSGWTGILAEPSELNLENLKINRNSILDHRAVWSSSNESLSFIDVNPTRSSQNSSLLGFEN
;
A
#
# COMPACT_ATOMS: atom_id res chain seq x y z
N MET A 1 29.20 24.14 12.78
CA MET A 1 28.47 24.53 11.52
C MET A 1 28.12 23.32 10.65
N ARG A 2 29.10 22.47 10.30
CA ARG A 2 28.83 21.26 9.48
C ARG A 2 27.89 20.25 10.13
N GLU A 3 27.96 20.02 11.42
CA GLU A 3 27.13 19.07 12.14
C GLU A 3 25.70 19.58 12.32
N PHE A 4 25.54 20.86 12.60
CA PHE A 4 24.23 21.51 12.63
C PHE A 4 23.51 21.41 11.28
N GLN A 5 24.23 21.64 10.19
CA GLN A 5 23.66 21.57 8.84
C GLN A 5 23.24 20.14 8.48
N LYS A 6 24.06 19.15 8.82
CA LYS A 6 23.71 17.72 8.66
C LYS A 6 22.48 17.32 9.47
N GLU A 7 22.35 17.82 10.69
CA GLU A 7 21.19 17.54 11.53
C GLU A 7 19.92 18.19 10.96
N MET A 8 20.01 19.42 10.45
CA MET A 8 18.88 20.08 9.78
C MET A 8 18.45 19.32 8.52
N GLU A 9 19.40 18.90 7.68
CA GLU A 9 19.12 18.08 6.49
C GLU A 9 18.46 16.74 6.88
N ARG A 10 18.91 16.13 7.97
CA ARG A 10 18.33 14.89 8.51
C ARG A 10 16.90 15.08 9.01
N LEU A 11 16.63 16.19 9.69
CA LEU A 11 15.29 16.55 10.19
C LEU A 11 14.33 16.87 9.05
N ASP A 12 14.80 17.62 8.05
CA ASP A 12 14.01 17.92 6.86
C ASP A 12 13.67 16.66 6.05
N LEU A 13 14.62 15.75 5.92
CA LEU A 13 14.38 14.47 5.26
C LEU A 13 13.35 13.63 6.02
N LYS A 14 13.44 13.56 7.35
CA LYS A 14 12.45 12.87 8.19
C LYS A 14 11.06 13.49 8.04
N LYS A 15 10.97 14.81 8.03
CA LYS A 15 9.72 15.53 7.84
C LYS A 15 9.11 15.18 6.48
N ASN A 16 9.89 15.23 5.42
CA ASN A 16 9.45 14.90 4.07
C ASN A 16 8.94 13.46 3.97
N ILE A 17 9.62 12.52 4.60
CA ILE A 17 9.19 11.11 4.65
C ILE A 17 7.86 10.98 5.39
N LEU A 18 7.69 11.63 6.53
CA LEU A 18 6.44 11.62 7.28
C LEU A 18 5.28 12.24 6.50
N GLU A 19 5.52 13.34 5.80
CA GLU A 19 4.52 14.00 4.96
C GLU A 19 4.17 13.17 3.70
N SER A 20 5.07 12.30 3.26
CA SER A 20 4.87 11.41 2.11
C SER A 20 4.20 10.08 2.48
N SER A 21 4.10 9.75 3.76
CA SER A 21 3.43 8.55 4.23
C SER A 21 1.93 8.61 3.88
N ARG A 22 1.43 7.50 3.37
CA ARG A 22 0.00 7.30 3.09
C ARG A 22 -0.62 6.25 4.00
N SER A 23 0.18 5.63 4.84
CA SER A 23 -0.28 4.66 5.83
C SER A 23 -1.11 5.32 6.91
N GLN A 24 -2.22 4.69 7.30
CA GLN A 24 -3.07 5.19 8.39
C GLN A 24 -2.35 5.25 9.73
N LEU A 25 -1.46 4.30 10.00
CA LEU A 25 -0.77 4.15 11.28
C LEU A 25 0.75 4.25 11.18
N GLY A 26 1.28 4.71 10.05
CA GLY A 26 2.73 4.87 9.85
C GLY A 26 3.51 3.57 9.70
N ALA A 27 2.87 2.49 9.27
CA ALA A 27 3.53 1.18 9.09
C ALA A 27 4.67 1.24 8.06
N ASP A 28 4.50 2.01 6.99
CA ASP A 28 5.52 2.28 5.98
C ASP A 28 6.77 2.93 6.58
N PHE A 29 6.58 3.91 7.44
CA PHE A 29 7.67 4.61 8.13
C PHE A 29 8.43 3.67 9.08
N VAL A 30 7.72 2.83 9.81
CA VAL A 30 8.32 1.81 10.68
C VAL A 30 9.16 0.83 9.86
N ALA A 31 8.63 0.34 8.74
CA ALA A 31 9.35 -0.58 7.85
C ALA A 31 10.63 0.06 7.29
N LEU A 32 10.57 1.31 6.83
CA LEU A 32 11.75 2.03 6.36
C LEU A 32 12.81 2.21 7.45
N ASN A 33 12.40 2.53 8.67
CA ASN A 33 13.31 2.65 9.80
C ASN A 33 14.02 1.35 10.17
N LEU A 34 13.27 0.23 10.12
CA LEU A 34 13.80 -1.08 10.51
C LEU A 34 14.67 -1.73 9.42
N PHE A 35 14.28 -1.58 8.16
CA PHE A 35 14.84 -2.35 7.05
C PHE A 35 15.53 -1.51 5.98
N GLY A 36 15.46 -0.19 6.06
CA GLY A 36 16.10 0.71 5.10
C GLY A 36 15.34 0.84 3.77
N SER A 37 16.05 1.33 2.75
CA SER A 37 15.47 1.71 1.45
C SER A 37 15.34 0.56 0.44
N LYS A 38 15.70 -0.64 0.82
CA LYS A 38 15.59 -1.84 -0.05
C LYS A 38 14.88 -2.96 0.67
N GLY A 39 13.84 -3.49 0.05
CA GLY A 39 13.09 -4.61 0.58
C GLY A 39 12.06 -5.11 -0.41
N PHE A 40 11.32 -6.11 0.01
CA PHE A 40 10.22 -6.69 -0.74
C PHE A 40 8.98 -6.73 0.15
N PHE A 41 7.86 -6.22 -0.35
CA PHE A 41 6.60 -6.22 0.37
C PHE A 41 5.55 -7.11 -0.31
N VAL A 42 4.60 -7.54 0.49
CA VAL A 42 3.35 -8.14 0.02
C VAL A 42 2.20 -7.43 0.72
N GLU A 43 1.31 -6.81 -0.04
CA GLU A 43 0.14 -6.12 0.49
C GLU A 43 -1.14 -6.76 -0.03
N PHE A 44 -2.04 -7.12 0.89
CA PHE A 44 -3.36 -7.64 0.58
C PHE A 44 -4.40 -6.53 0.71
N GLY A 45 -5.31 -6.43 -0.25
CA GLY A 45 -6.30 -5.37 -0.26
C GLY A 45 -5.69 -4.00 -0.57
N ALA A 46 -4.92 -3.93 -1.64
CA ALA A 46 -4.19 -2.71 -2.01
C ALA A 46 -5.08 -1.54 -2.47
N ALA A 47 -6.37 -1.79 -2.74
CA ALA A 47 -7.34 -0.82 -3.22
C ALA A 47 -6.81 -0.05 -4.46
N ASP A 48 -6.85 1.28 -4.44
CA ASP A 48 -6.32 2.10 -5.54
C ASP A 48 -4.80 2.25 -5.53
N GLY A 49 -4.13 1.70 -4.51
CA GLY A 49 -2.68 1.75 -4.33
C GLY A 49 -2.14 3.04 -3.72
N LEU A 50 -2.99 4.00 -3.43
CA LEU A 50 -2.62 5.31 -2.85
C LEU A 50 -3.25 5.55 -1.48
N GLU A 51 -4.57 5.58 -1.42
CA GLU A 51 -5.31 5.91 -0.21
C GLU A 51 -5.07 4.85 0.87
N ASN A 52 -4.57 5.28 2.02
CA ASN A 52 -4.23 4.41 3.15
C ASN A 52 -3.23 3.28 2.83
N SER A 53 -2.44 3.43 1.79
CA SER A 53 -1.45 2.42 1.40
C SER A 53 -0.33 2.31 2.41
N ASN A 54 -0.08 1.10 2.87
CA ASN A 54 1.06 0.79 3.73
C ASN A 54 2.37 0.61 2.96
N THR A 55 2.32 0.54 1.64
CA THR A 55 3.47 0.20 0.80
C THR A 55 3.81 1.24 -0.27
N TYR A 56 2.98 2.26 -0.47
CA TYR A 56 3.26 3.31 -1.45
C TYR A 56 4.61 3.99 -1.20
N LEU A 57 4.85 4.44 0.02
CA LEU A 57 6.11 5.07 0.39
C LEU A 57 7.31 4.11 0.26
N LEU A 58 7.11 2.83 0.57
CA LEU A 58 8.14 1.80 0.39
C LEU A 58 8.53 1.67 -1.08
N GLU A 59 7.57 1.60 -1.98
CA GLU A 59 7.81 1.55 -3.43
C GLU A 59 8.53 2.81 -3.92
N GLN A 60 8.10 4.00 -3.50
CA GLN A 60 8.75 5.26 -3.82
C GLN A 60 10.19 5.32 -3.30
N SER A 61 10.49 4.62 -2.22
CA SER A 61 11.82 4.57 -1.61
C SER A 61 12.75 3.52 -2.23
N GLY A 62 12.26 2.70 -3.16
CA GLY A 62 13.06 1.71 -3.87
C GLY A 62 12.74 0.24 -3.55
N TRP A 63 11.74 -0.03 -2.74
CA TRP A 63 11.25 -1.38 -2.51
C TRP A 63 10.49 -1.91 -3.72
N THR A 64 10.48 -3.22 -3.87
CA THR A 64 9.63 -3.94 -4.84
C THR A 64 8.61 -4.79 -4.08
N GLY A 65 7.58 -5.28 -4.77
CA GLY A 65 6.59 -6.10 -4.08
C GLY A 65 5.44 -6.57 -4.93
N ILE A 66 4.49 -7.19 -4.24
CA ILE A 66 3.24 -7.70 -4.79
C ILE A 66 2.08 -6.97 -4.12
N LEU A 67 1.14 -6.51 -4.93
CA LEU A 67 -0.11 -5.89 -4.51
C LEU A 67 -1.26 -6.80 -4.92
N ALA A 68 -1.96 -7.36 -3.95
CA ALA A 68 -3.14 -8.18 -4.17
C ALA A 68 -4.41 -7.35 -3.98
N GLU A 69 -5.26 -7.29 -5.01
CA GLU A 69 -6.53 -6.57 -4.98
C GLU A 69 -7.56 -7.25 -5.88
N PRO A 70 -8.62 -7.86 -5.32
CA PRO A 70 -9.62 -8.57 -6.11
C PRO A 70 -10.65 -7.66 -6.80
N SER A 71 -10.79 -6.39 -6.39
CA SER A 71 -11.74 -5.46 -6.96
C SER A 71 -11.35 -5.05 -8.37
N GLU A 72 -12.17 -5.36 -9.35
CA GLU A 72 -11.96 -4.91 -10.73
C GLU A 72 -12.05 -3.38 -10.85
N LEU A 73 -12.88 -2.74 -10.03
CA LEU A 73 -13.04 -1.29 -10.01
C LEU A 73 -11.77 -0.58 -9.56
N ASN A 74 -10.98 -1.21 -8.70
CA ASN A 74 -9.70 -0.67 -8.21
C ASN A 74 -8.53 -0.93 -9.15
N LEU A 75 -8.58 -2.01 -9.94
CA LEU A 75 -7.42 -2.46 -10.74
C LEU A 75 -6.90 -1.42 -11.71
N GLU A 76 -7.76 -0.67 -12.37
CA GLU A 76 -7.32 0.36 -13.34
C GLU A 76 -6.55 1.49 -12.64
N ASN A 77 -7.04 1.95 -11.50
CA ASN A 77 -6.35 2.96 -10.71
C ASN A 77 -5.06 2.41 -10.12
N LEU A 78 -5.08 1.17 -9.64
CA LEU A 78 -3.90 0.51 -9.10
C LEU A 78 -2.78 0.37 -10.14
N LYS A 79 -3.11 0.01 -11.37
CA LYS A 79 -2.16 -0.05 -12.50
C LYS A 79 -1.53 1.31 -12.82
N ILE A 80 -2.31 2.37 -12.75
CA ILE A 80 -1.83 3.74 -12.99
C ILE A 80 -0.93 4.21 -11.85
N ASN A 81 -1.30 3.91 -10.62
CA ASN A 81 -0.68 4.46 -9.42
C ASN A 81 0.58 3.72 -8.97
N ARG A 82 0.74 2.46 -9.36
CA ARG A 82 1.78 1.58 -8.82
C ARG A 82 2.53 0.83 -9.92
N ASN A 83 3.81 0.56 -9.65
CA ASN A 83 4.70 -0.20 -10.55
C ASN A 83 5.02 -1.61 -10.05
N SER A 84 4.50 -2.00 -8.90
CA SER A 84 4.70 -3.33 -8.33
C SER A 84 3.94 -4.41 -9.09
N ILE A 85 4.23 -5.67 -8.80
CA ILE A 85 3.50 -6.81 -9.35
C ILE A 85 2.06 -6.78 -8.83
N LEU A 86 1.08 -6.82 -9.74
CA LEU A 86 -0.34 -6.82 -9.39
C LEU A 86 -0.89 -8.24 -9.46
N ASP A 87 -1.59 -8.65 -8.42
CA ASP A 87 -2.32 -9.91 -8.36
C ASP A 87 -3.80 -9.60 -8.04
N HIS A 88 -4.69 -9.87 -8.97
CA HIS A 88 -6.13 -9.59 -8.80
C HIS A 88 -6.91 -10.72 -8.11
N ARG A 89 -6.20 -11.75 -7.63
CA ARG A 89 -6.84 -12.82 -6.88
C ARG A 89 -7.10 -12.39 -5.44
N ALA A 90 -8.20 -12.91 -4.88
CA ALA A 90 -8.47 -12.76 -3.46
C ALA A 90 -7.55 -13.67 -2.63
N VAL A 91 -7.12 -13.18 -1.49
CA VAL A 91 -6.41 -13.99 -0.50
C VAL A 91 -7.43 -14.70 0.36
N TRP A 92 -7.31 -16.02 0.45
CA TRP A 92 -8.26 -16.88 1.15
C TRP A 92 -7.56 -18.02 1.90
N SER A 93 -8.31 -18.74 2.72
CA SER A 93 -7.78 -19.85 3.54
C SER A 93 -7.41 -21.10 2.75
N SER A 94 -7.93 -21.26 1.53
CA SER A 94 -7.60 -22.37 0.65
C SER A 94 -7.43 -21.91 -0.79
N SER A 95 -6.60 -22.64 -1.54
CA SER A 95 -6.29 -22.35 -2.93
C SER A 95 -7.32 -22.93 -3.88
N ASN A 96 -7.42 -22.38 -5.09
CA ASN A 96 -8.26 -22.86 -6.19
C ASN A 96 -9.78 -22.83 -5.91
N GLU A 97 -10.21 -21.97 -5.01
CA GLU A 97 -11.62 -21.68 -4.79
C GLU A 97 -12.05 -20.43 -5.57
N SER A 98 -13.30 -20.46 -6.03
CA SER A 98 -13.98 -19.27 -6.57
C SER A 98 -14.87 -18.69 -5.50
N LEU A 99 -14.69 -17.41 -5.24
CA LEU A 99 -15.42 -16.66 -4.22
C LEU A 99 -16.27 -15.57 -4.87
N SER A 100 -17.45 -15.36 -4.32
CA SER A 100 -18.26 -14.21 -4.70
C SER A 100 -17.73 -12.96 -4.00
N PHE A 101 -17.60 -11.88 -4.75
CA PHE A 101 -17.05 -10.62 -4.27
C PHE A 101 -18.04 -9.49 -4.51
N ILE A 102 -18.29 -8.69 -3.46
CA ILE A 102 -19.10 -7.48 -3.59
C ILE A 102 -18.14 -6.33 -3.87
N ASP A 103 -18.24 -5.78 -5.07
CA ASP A 103 -17.44 -4.64 -5.47
C ASP A 103 -18.27 -3.35 -5.32
N VAL A 104 -17.79 -2.44 -4.49
CA VAL A 104 -18.49 -1.20 -4.17
C VAL A 104 -18.13 -0.14 -5.19
N ASN A 105 -19.14 0.57 -5.70
CA ASN A 105 -18.96 1.64 -6.67
C ASN A 105 -17.89 2.65 -6.19
N PRO A 106 -16.90 3.00 -7.03
CA PRO A 106 -15.80 3.90 -6.67
C PRO A 106 -16.20 5.32 -6.30
N THR A 107 -17.45 5.74 -6.52
CA THR A 107 -17.98 7.00 -6.00
C THR A 107 -18.21 6.98 -4.48
N ARG A 108 -18.16 5.79 -3.88
CA ARG A 108 -18.07 5.57 -2.45
C ARG A 108 -16.71 4.91 -2.20
N SER A 109 -16.12 5.07 -1.06
CA SER A 109 -14.77 4.52 -0.77
C SER A 109 -14.62 3.08 -1.28
N SER A 110 -13.71 2.86 -2.21
CA SER A 110 -13.37 1.54 -2.76
C SER A 110 -12.85 0.56 -1.72
N GLN A 111 -12.51 1.06 -0.53
CA GLN A 111 -12.03 0.27 0.60
C GLN A 111 -13.13 -0.54 1.29
N ASN A 112 -14.39 -0.29 0.95
CA ASN A 112 -15.52 -1.00 1.52
C ASN A 112 -15.93 -2.25 0.72
N SER A 113 -15.20 -2.60 -0.32
CA SER A 113 -15.41 -3.84 -1.05
C SER A 113 -15.05 -5.06 -0.19
N SER A 114 -15.85 -6.11 -0.24
CA SER A 114 -15.68 -7.28 0.61
C SER A 114 -16.08 -8.58 -0.07
N LEU A 115 -15.57 -9.69 0.43
CA LEU A 115 -16.03 -11.03 0.06
C LEU A 115 -17.41 -11.31 0.68
N LEU A 116 -18.30 -11.92 -0.09
CA LEU A 116 -19.58 -12.39 0.41
C LEU A 116 -19.38 -13.45 1.51
N GLY A 117 -20.15 -13.34 2.59
CA GLY A 117 -20.05 -14.21 3.75
C GLY A 117 -19.34 -13.60 4.95
N PHE A 118 -18.82 -12.38 4.82
CA PHE A 118 -18.20 -11.60 5.89
C PHE A 118 -18.94 -10.29 6.19
N GLU A 119 -20.18 -10.20 5.79
CA GLU A 119 -21.05 -9.10 6.19
C GLU A 119 -21.49 -9.35 7.64
N ASN A 120 -21.00 -8.52 8.54
CA ASN A 120 -21.50 -8.43 9.91
C ASN A 120 -22.64 -7.44 9.98
#